data_7c04d04fa56fae731830e08624e99790
#
_entry.id   7c04d04fa56fae731830e08624e99790
#
_cell.length_a   1.000
_cell.length_b   1.000
_cell.length_c   1.000
_cell.angle_alpha   90.00
_cell.angle_beta   90.00
_cell.angle_gamma   90.00
#
_symmetry.space_group_name_H-M   'P 1'
#
loop_
_entity.id
_entity.type
_entity.pdbx_description
1 polymer ?
#
loop_
_entity_poly.entity_id
_entity_poly.type
_entity_poly.pdbx_seq_one_letter_code
_entity_poly.pdbx_strand_id
1 'polypeptide(L)'
;YSTCRKDVSSIKSGDSLYYKYTIQISKYYKRLCEEICIQYEFILPKCKCADPSIPIVQSEIEICKNKTSLSCVKGIHDSYDELQISSKCDSKCPTECDTIVYTKSISSSVYPTNYYLKILSTQDNLLNKFDKNNSFLPPTLTFSNETTTAS
;
A
#
# COMPACT_ATOMS: atom_id res chain seq x y z
N TYR A 1 -2.26 28.47 9.29
CA TYR A 1 -2.30 28.42 7.81
C TYR A 1 -1.14 27.56 7.37
N SER A 2 -1.41 26.33 6.96
CA SER A 2 -0.43 25.49 6.33
C SER A 2 -0.13 26.06 4.94
N THR A 3 1.02 26.71 4.79
CA THR A 3 1.46 27.22 3.48
C THR A 3 1.97 26.04 2.66
N CYS A 4 1.18 25.61 1.67
CA CYS A 4 1.62 24.59 0.74
C CYS A 4 2.76 25.12 -0.14
N ARG A 5 3.58 24.21 -0.67
CA ARG A 5 4.71 24.53 -1.55
C ARG A 5 4.32 24.35 -3.01
N LYS A 6 4.33 25.43 -3.79
CA LYS A 6 3.99 25.41 -5.21
C LYS A 6 5.07 24.74 -6.06
N ASP A 7 6.33 25.09 -5.83
CA ASP A 7 7.45 24.49 -6.55
C ASP A 7 8.08 23.39 -5.68
N VAL A 8 7.72 22.16 -5.99
CA VAL A 8 8.21 20.95 -5.30
C VAL A 8 9.44 20.33 -5.98
N SER A 9 9.90 20.90 -7.09
CA SER A 9 11.09 20.42 -7.81
C SER A 9 12.37 21.11 -7.37
N SER A 10 12.29 22.30 -6.78
CA SER A 10 13.43 23.08 -6.36
C SER A 10 13.84 22.80 -4.92
N ILE A 11 15.15 22.60 -4.71
CA ILE A 11 15.75 22.43 -3.37
C ILE A 11 16.22 23.78 -2.87
N LYS A 12 15.80 24.15 -1.64
CA LYS A 12 16.24 25.36 -0.96
C LYS A 12 17.19 25.00 0.19
N SER A 13 18.02 25.95 0.62
CA SER A 13 19.00 25.71 1.69
C SER A 13 18.38 25.31 3.03
N GLY A 14 17.16 25.78 3.32
CA GLY A 14 16.41 25.46 4.52
C GLY A 14 15.58 24.18 4.46
N ASP A 15 15.58 23.45 3.34
CA ASP A 15 14.81 22.24 3.21
C ASP A 15 15.37 21.08 4.04
N SER A 16 14.48 20.30 4.63
CA SER A 16 14.85 19.12 5.40
C SER A 16 15.61 18.10 4.57
N LEU A 17 16.42 17.27 5.22
CA LEU A 17 17.14 16.18 4.56
C LEU A 17 16.17 15.22 3.87
N TYR A 18 15.03 14.93 4.50
CA TYR A 18 14.01 14.01 3.97
C TYR A 18 13.34 14.54 2.71
N TYR A 19 13.09 15.86 2.65
CA TYR A 19 12.64 16.52 1.43
C TYR A 19 13.64 16.33 0.28
N LYS A 20 14.93 16.57 0.55
CA LYS A 20 16.00 16.40 -0.43
C LYS A 20 16.10 14.96 -0.90
N TYR A 21 16.00 14.00 -0.01
CA TYR A 21 16.00 12.57 -0.34
C TYR A 21 14.80 12.18 -1.22
N THR A 22 13.61 12.70 -0.91
CA THR A 22 12.41 12.44 -1.70
C THR A 22 12.59 12.88 -3.15
N ILE A 23 13.10 14.09 -3.38
CA ILE A 23 13.33 14.62 -4.73
C ILE A 23 14.38 13.81 -5.52
N GLN A 24 15.39 13.25 -4.84
CA GLN A 24 16.39 12.40 -5.50
C GLN A 24 15.80 11.09 -6.00
N ILE A 25 14.79 10.55 -5.32
CA ILE A 25 14.18 9.26 -5.68
C ILE A 25 13.10 9.43 -6.74
N SER A 26 12.24 10.46 -6.58
CA SER A 26 11.07 10.65 -7.44
C SER A 26 10.58 12.10 -7.41
N LYS A 27 9.47 12.36 -8.14
CA LYS A 27 8.69 13.58 -7.92
C LYS A 27 8.28 13.64 -6.44
N TYR A 28 8.35 14.84 -5.85
CA TYR A 28 8.00 15.03 -4.46
C TYR A 28 6.55 14.67 -4.16
N TYR A 29 6.36 13.87 -3.10
CA TYR A 29 5.09 13.61 -2.44
C TYR A 29 5.31 13.74 -0.94
N LYS A 30 4.44 14.44 -0.24
CA LYS A 30 4.53 14.61 1.21
C LYS A 30 4.60 13.26 1.92
N ARG A 31 3.75 12.32 1.53
CA ARG A 31 3.72 10.97 2.11
C ARG A 31 5.06 10.24 1.99
N LEU A 32 5.72 10.29 0.83
CA LEU A 32 7.03 9.65 0.67
C LEU A 32 8.09 10.32 1.54
N CYS A 33 8.05 11.65 1.66
CA CYS A 33 8.94 12.39 2.57
C CYS A 33 8.73 11.96 4.03
N GLU A 34 7.49 11.79 4.46
CA GLU A 34 7.14 11.30 5.80
C GLU A 34 7.61 9.86 6.02
N GLU A 35 7.42 8.97 5.06
CA GLU A 35 7.90 7.59 5.11
C GLU A 35 9.44 7.55 5.23
N ILE A 36 10.17 8.37 4.47
CA ILE A 36 11.62 8.51 4.59
C ILE A 36 12.01 9.08 5.96
N CYS A 37 11.28 10.08 6.46
CA CYS A 37 11.51 10.61 7.80
C CYS A 37 11.35 9.52 8.88
N ILE A 38 10.30 8.70 8.80
CA ILE A 38 10.06 7.58 9.71
C ILE A 38 11.22 6.59 9.65
N GLN A 39 11.67 6.26 8.45
CA GLN A 39 12.80 5.37 8.23
C GLN A 39 14.05 5.84 8.99
N TYR A 40 14.43 7.09 8.82
CA TYR A 40 15.70 7.62 9.34
C TYR A 40 15.63 8.04 10.81
N GLU A 41 14.49 8.55 11.28
CA GLU A 41 14.35 9.05 12.66
C GLU A 41 13.94 7.96 13.67
N PHE A 42 13.21 6.95 13.23
CA PHE A 42 12.60 5.98 14.15
C PHE A 42 13.05 4.54 13.89
N ILE A 43 12.98 4.08 12.63
CA ILE A 43 13.25 2.68 12.29
C ILE A 43 14.75 2.39 12.39
N LEU A 44 15.57 3.10 11.65
CA LEU A 44 17.02 2.88 11.62
C LEU A 44 17.69 2.98 13.00
N PRO A 45 17.42 4.01 13.82
CA PRO A 45 18.04 4.10 15.14
C PRO A 45 17.65 2.95 16.07
N LYS A 46 16.42 2.46 15.99
CA LYS A 46 15.86 1.46 16.88
C LYS A 46 16.07 0.03 16.39
N CYS A 47 15.80 -0.22 15.11
CA CYS A 47 15.85 -1.58 14.54
C CYS A 47 17.19 -1.91 13.87
N LYS A 48 18.08 -0.92 13.66
CA LYS A 48 19.40 -1.05 13.02
C LYS A 48 19.36 -1.59 11.58
N CYS A 49 18.21 -1.54 10.95
CA CYS A 49 17.98 -1.91 9.54
C CYS A 49 16.83 -1.10 8.97
N ALA A 50 16.74 -1.04 7.64
CA ALA A 50 15.72 -0.32 6.92
C ALA A 50 14.47 -1.17 6.68
N ASP A 51 13.30 -0.54 6.72
CA ASP A 51 12.05 -1.15 6.28
C ASP A 51 12.10 -1.43 4.77
N PRO A 52 11.89 -2.68 4.33
CA PRO A 52 11.92 -3.03 2.91
C PRO A 52 10.81 -2.37 2.08
N SER A 53 9.75 -1.85 2.70
CA SER A 53 8.64 -1.18 2.02
C SER A 53 8.93 0.29 1.70
N ILE A 54 9.95 0.90 2.34
CA ILE A 54 10.32 2.30 2.17
C ILE A 54 11.58 2.39 1.31
N PRO A 55 11.62 3.26 0.27
CA PRO A 55 12.81 3.43 -0.55
C PRO A 55 14.04 3.85 0.27
N ILE A 56 15.18 3.23 -0.03
CA ILE A 56 16.45 3.53 0.62
C ILE A 56 17.23 4.49 -0.28
N VAL A 57 17.67 5.60 0.30
CA VAL A 57 18.47 6.62 -0.41
C VAL A 57 19.96 6.32 -0.33
N GLN A 58 20.40 5.71 0.76
CA GLN A 58 21.80 5.39 1.02
C GLN A 58 22.03 3.89 0.85
N SER A 59 22.88 3.52 -0.11
CA SER A 59 23.14 2.12 -0.47
C SER A 59 23.80 1.26 0.64
N GLU A 60 24.38 1.90 1.65
CA GLU A 60 25.10 1.21 2.73
C GLU A 60 24.17 0.70 3.84
N ILE A 61 22.88 1.04 3.81
CA ILE A 61 21.94 0.67 4.85
C ILE A 61 21.42 -0.75 4.60
N GLU A 62 21.56 -1.62 5.59
CA GLU A 62 21.05 -2.99 5.54
C GLU A 62 19.52 -3.01 5.65
N ILE A 63 18.88 -3.85 4.84
CA ILE A 63 17.43 -4.05 4.86
C ILE A 63 17.07 -5.09 5.94
N CYS A 64 15.96 -4.85 6.66
CA CYS A 64 15.43 -5.82 7.62
C CYS A 64 14.91 -7.05 6.89
N LYS A 65 15.50 -8.24 7.17
CA LYS A 65 15.18 -9.49 6.44
C LYS A 65 14.64 -10.59 7.35
N ASN A 66 15.04 -10.59 8.62
CA ASN A 66 14.64 -11.64 9.54
C ASN A 66 13.36 -11.27 10.33
N LYS A 67 12.70 -12.28 10.89
CA LYS A 67 11.45 -12.13 11.64
C LYS A 67 11.57 -11.12 12.79
N THR A 68 12.70 -11.13 13.50
CA THR A 68 12.93 -10.24 14.65
C THR A 68 13.04 -8.79 14.21
N SER A 69 13.82 -8.52 13.17
CA SER A 69 13.98 -7.16 12.64
C SER A 69 12.68 -6.62 12.03
N LEU A 70 11.93 -7.44 11.30
CA LEU A 70 10.61 -7.07 10.77
C LEU A 70 9.59 -6.84 11.89
N SER A 71 9.64 -7.61 12.98
CA SER A 71 8.79 -7.37 14.16
C SER A 71 9.13 -6.05 14.83
N CYS A 72 10.41 -5.65 14.86
CA CYS A 72 10.83 -4.34 15.36
C CYS A 72 10.23 -3.21 14.51
N VAL A 73 10.31 -3.30 13.18
CA VAL A 73 9.70 -2.33 12.25
C VAL A 73 8.20 -2.23 12.47
N LYS A 74 7.51 -3.38 12.54
CA LYS A 74 6.09 -3.41 12.85
C LYS A 74 5.76 -2.72 14.17
N GLY A 75 6.55 -2.94 15.22
CA GLY A 75 6.38 -2.27 16.51
C GLY A 75 6.47 -0.75 16.44
N ILE A 76 7.33 -0.20 15.55
CA ILE A 76 7.38 1.25 15.30
C ILE A 76 6.08 1.75 14.65
N HIS A 77 5.59 1.03 13.62
CA HIS A 77 4.34 1.39 12.96
C HIS A 77 3.13 1.27 13.89
N ASP A 78 3.08 0.24 14.73
CA ASP A 78 2.01 0.04 15.71
C ASP A 78 2.01 1.14 16.81
N SER A 79 3.20 1.70 17.14
CA SER A 79 3.36 2.79 18.11
C SER A 79 3.35 4.19 17.49
N TYR A 80 2.76 4.36 16.33
CA TYR A 80 2.80 5.60 15.53
C TYR A 80 2.33 6.83 16.32
N ASP A 81 1.20 6.70 17.01
CA ASP A 81 0.60 7.79 17.79
C ASP A 81 1.38 8.05 19.09
N GLU A 82 1.80 7.00 19.79
CA GLU A 82 2.57 7.11 21.05
C GLU A 82 3.92 7.84 20.85
N LEU A 83 4.59 7.56 19.74
CA LEU A 83 5.87 8.17 19.39
C LEU A 83 5.72 9.58 18.78
N GLN A 84 4.50 10.06 18.59
CA GLN A 84 4.19 11.32 17.94
C GLN A 84 4.91 11.48 16.58
N ILE A 85 4.99 10.38 15.82
CA ILE A 85 5.71 10.30 14.54
C ILE A 85 5.14 11.32 13.57
N SER A 86 3.81 11.42 13.49
CA SER A 86 3.12 12.37 12.60
C SER A 86 3.61 13.80 12.83
N SER A 87 3.58 14.30 14.06
CA SER A 87 3.94 15.68 14.34
C SER A 87 5.42 15.99 14.07
N LYS A 88 6.32 15.02 14.33
CA LYS A 88 7.75 15.18 14.11
C LYS A 88 8.12 15.19 12.62
N CYS A 89 7.48 14.34 11.81
CA CYS A 89 7.76 14.25 10.39
C CYS A 89 6.98 15.30 9.58
N ASP A 90 5.75 15.64 9.97
CA ASP A 90 4.94 16.67 9.30
C ASP A 90 5.65 18.04 9.22
N SER A 91 6.32 18.43 10.31
CA SER A 91 7.09 19.69 10.34
C SER A 91 8.28 19.71 9.36
N LYS A 92 8.77 18.54 8.96
CA LYS A 92 9.94 18.37 8.07
C LYS A 92 9.56 18.15 6.61
N CYS A 93 8.30 17.83 6.35
CA CYS A 93 7.77 17.48 5.04
C CYS A 93 6.68 18.47 4.61
N PRO A 94 7.00 19.50 3.80
CA PRO A 94 6.04 20.50 3.39
C PRO A 94 4.93 19.87 2.51
N THR A 95 3.71 20.38 2.65
CA THR A 95 2.59 19.95 1.81
C THR A 95 2.73 20.53 0.40
N GLU A 96 2.56 19.72 -0.63
CA GLU A 96 2.43 20.17 -2.01
C GLU A 96 1.10 20.90 -2.23
N CYS A 97 1.10 21.97 -3.08
CA CYS A 97 -0.13 22.67 -3.43
C CYS A 97 -0.94 21.94 -4.51
N ASP A 98 -0.23 21.23 -5.39
CA ASP A 98 -0.83 20.47 -6.49
C ASP A 98 -0.81 18.97 -6.14
N THR A 99 -1.94 18.47 -5.64
CA THR A 99 -2.11 17.07 -5.29
C THR A 99 -3.07 16.39 -6.25
N ILE A 100 -2.65 15.29 -6.87
CA ILE A 100 -3.54 14.44 -7.67
C ILE A 100 -4.18 13.42 -6.73
N VAL A 101 -5.49 13.54 -6.56
CA VAL A 101 -6.26 12.57 -5.76
C VAL A 101 -6.86 11.54 -6.70
N TYR A 102 -6.48 10.27 -6.49
CA TYR A 102 -7.08 9.14 -7.20
C TYR A 102 -8.23 8.57 -6.36
N THR A 103 -9.45 8.64 -6.88
CA THR A 103 -10.59 7.93 -6.29
C THR A 103 -10.69 6.55 -6.93
N LYS A 104 -10.68 5.50 -6.09
CA LYS A 104 -10.92 4.14 -6.54
C LYS A 104 -12.41 3.84 -6.41
N SER A 105 -13.05 3.48 -7.52
CA SER A 105 -14.35 2.81 -7.50
C SER A 105 -14.09 1.30 -7.55
N ILE A 106 -14.47 0.60 -6.49
CA ILE A 106 -14.31 -0.86 -6.41
C ILE A 106 -15.68 -1.48 -6.61
N SER A 107 -15.82 -2.25 -7.68
CA SER A 107 -16.95 -3.17 -7.85
C SER A 107 -16.51 -4.55 -7.38
N SER A 108 -17.29 -5.18 -6.51
CA SER A 108 -17.07 -6.57 -6.12
C SER A 108 -18.19 -7.43 -6.67
N SER A 109 -17.84 -8.57 -7.22
CA SER A 109 -18.80 -9.61 -7.59
C SER A 109 -18.43 -10.89 -6.87
N VAL A 110 -19.43 -11.72 -6.63
CA VAL A 110 -19.18 -13.04 -6.06
C VAL A 110 -18.39 -13.87 -7.09
N TYR A 111 -17.26 -14.42 -6.67
CA TYR A 111 -16.47 -15.32 -7.49
C TYR A 111 -16.61 -16.77 -6.96
N PRO A 112 -16.80 -17.75 -7.80
CA PRO A 112 -17.01 -17.64 -9.25
C PRO A 112 -18.37 -17.02 -9.61
N THR A 113 -18.44 -16.25 -10.72
CA THR A 113 -19.71 -15.70 -11.21
C THR A 113 -20.64 -16.82 -11.67
N ASN A 114 -21.96 -16.60 -11.64
CA ASN A 114 -22.95 -17.57 -12.15
C ASN A 114 -22.67 -17.98 -13.60
N TYR A 115 -22.19 -17.03 -14.42
CA TYR A 115 -21.79 -17.31 -15.79
C TYR A 115 -20.59 -18.26 -15.86
N TYR A 116 -19.57 -18.04 -15.04
CA TYR A 116 -18.39 -18.90 -14.99
C TYR A 116 -18.72 -20.30 -14.46
N LEU A 117 -19.58 -20.40 -13.43
CA LEU A 117 -20.08 -21.67 -12.92
C LEU A 117 -20.86 -22.46 -14.00
N LYS A 118 -21.64 -21.75 -14.85
CA LYS A 118 -22.33 -22.38 -15.96
C LYS A 118 -21.35 -22.93 -16.98
N ILE A 119 -20.28 -22.24 -17.32
CA ILE A 119 -19.23 -22.76 -18.21
C ILE A 119 -18.54 -23.97 -17.58
N LEU A 120 -18.20 -23.92 -16.31
CA LEU A 120 -17.58 -25.06 -15.61
C LEU A 120 -18.50 -26.28 -15.55
N SER A 121 -19.80 -26.10 -15.37
CA SER A 121 -20.77 -27.19 -15.33
C SER A 121 -20.94 -27.91 -16.68
N THR A 122 -20.58 -27.27 -17.79
CA THR A 122 -20.54 -27.90 -19.11
C THR A 122 -19.26 -28.71 -19.37
N GLN A 123 -18.28 -28.60 -18.49
CA GLN A 123 -17.02 -29.32 -18.58
C GLN A 123 -16.92 -30.34 -17.43
N ASP A 124 -17.61 -31.47 -17.58
CA ASP A 124 -17.76 -32.53 -16.56
C ASP A 124 -16.46 -32.98 -15.87
N ASN A 125 -15.32 -32.84 -16.53
CA ASN A 125 -14.04 -33.24 -16.01
C ASN A 125 -13.44 -32.25 -14.97
N LEU A 126 -13.88 -30.99 -14.98
CA LEU A 126 -13.35 -29.96 -14.05
C LEU A 126 -14.14 -29.94 -12.75
N LEU A 127 -15.46 -30.07 -12.79
CA LEU A 127 -16.30 -30.12 -11.59
C LEU A 127 -15.97 -31.29 -10.69
N ASN A 128 -15.71 -32.47 -11.26
CA ASN A 128 -15.29 -33.65 -10.49
C ASN A 128 -13.95 -33.49 -9.80
N LYS A 129 -13.07 -32.57 -10.25
CA LYS A 129 -11.83 -32.20 -9.57
C LYS A 129 -12.06 -31.24 -8.43
N PHE A 130 -13.03 -30.32 -8.54
CA PHE A 130 -13.33 -29.36 -7.48
C PHE A 130 -14.15 -29.98 -6.35
N ASP A 131 -15.05 -30.92 -6.67
CA ASP A 131 -15.91 -31.56 -5.67
C ASP A 131 -15.15 -32.54 -4.76
N LYS A 132 -14.06 -33.13 -5.26
CA LYS A 132 -13.27 -34.09 -4.47
C LYS A 132 -12.33 -33.45 -3.43
N ASN A 133 -12.00 -32.17 -3.54
CA ASN A 133 -10.96 -31.56 -2.71
C ASN A 133 -11.38 -30.35 -1.86
N ASN A 134 -12.53 -29.73 -2.11
CA ASN A 134 -12.96 -28.59 -1.29
C ASN A 134 -14.45 -28.33 -1.45
N SER A 135 -15.15 -28.23 -0.35
CA SER A 135 -16.53 -27.77 -0.16
C SER A 135 -16.77 -26.29 -0.56
N PHE A 136 -16.25 -25.86 -1.71
CA PHE A 136 -16.41 -24.49 -2.21
C PHE A 136 -17.63 -24.29 -3.11
N LEU A 137 -18.34 -25.37 -3.49
CA LEU A 137 -19.60 -25.23 -4.19
C LEU A 137 -20.73 -25.14 -3.16
N PRO A 138 -21.54 -24.06 -3.20
CA PRO A 138 -22.74 -24.02 -2.37
C PRO A 138 -23.65 -25.21 -2.75
N PRO A 139 -24.30 -25.87 -1.77
CA PRO A 139 -25.03 -27.12 -1.94
C PRO A 139 -26.23 -27.05 -2.90
N THR A 140 -26.56 -25.87 -3.43
CA THR A 140 -27.67 -25.67 -4.36
C THR A 140 -27.32 -24.57 -5.37
N LEU A 141 -26.85 -24.96 -6.56
CA LEU A 141 -26.78 -24.09 -7.72
C LEU A 141 -28.15 -24.09 -8.41
N THR A 142 -29.06 -23.20 -8.04
CA THR A 142 -30.25 -22.90 -8.79
C THR A 142 -29.92 -21.86 -9.84
N PHE A 143 -29.79 -22.27 -11.10
CA PHE A 143 -29.69 -21.35 -12.22
C PHE A 143 -31.07 -20.79 -12.53
N SER A 144 -31.34 -19.54 -12.15
CA SER A 144 -32.50 -18.82 -12.67
C SER A 144 -32.20 -18.45 -14.13
N ASN A 145 -33.06 -18.94 -15.06
CA ASN A 145 -33.03 -18.50 -16.45
C ASN A 145 -33.54 -17.05 -16.51
N GLU A 146 -32.71 -16.08 -16.30
CA GLU A 146 -33.02 -14.70 -16.67
C GLU A 146 -32.72 -14.54 -18.16
N THR A 147 -33.78 -14.59 -18.95
CA THR A 147 -33.82 -14.11 -20.34
C THR A 147 -33.67 -12.58 -20.27
N THR A 148 -32.48 -12.09 -20.51
CA THR A 148 -32.25 -10.66 -20.79
C THR A 148 -32.83 -10.32 -22.14
N THR A 149 -34.05 -9.78 -22.17
CA THR A 149 -34.56 -9.01 -23.32
C THR A 149 -33.82 -7.66 -23.32
N ALA A 150 -32.90 -7.51 -24.26
CA ALA A 150 -32.33 -6.20 -24.58
C ALA A 150 -33.40 -5.38 -25.30
N SER A 151 -33.69 -4.20 -24.76
CA SER A 151 -34.38 -3.10 -25.45
C SER A 151 -33.39 -1.99 -25.73
#